data_22d28491386766e550452bf881d4db1c
#
_entry.id   22d28491386766e550452bf881d4db1c
#
_cell.length_a   1.000
_cell.length_b   1.000
_cell.length_c   1.000
_cell.angle_alpha   90.00
_cell.angle_beta   90.00
_cell.angle_gamma   90.00
#
_symmetry.space_group_name_H-M   'P 1'
#
loop_
_entity.id
_entity.type
_entity.pdbx_description
1 polymer ?
#
loop_
_entity_poly.entity_id
_entity_poly.type
_entity_poly.pdbx_seq_one_letter_code
_entity_poly.pdbx_strand_id
1 'polypeptide(L)'
;MVGLTNCTKNEALTPGTESVDFTACIDNVNTKTALDGLKVNWMKDDKIGIQVSQNHTQNASSSKASYPSTYGVYRLADDAAGSNVGRFTYSSGEETIMGDEEFFAFYPAKYCKPNVGNGNFYIEFPSYQNYEDVIGGNLPLPMYGVGNNRKVDFKYAGAVIKLQVWAEEGLEAHSCVFSASGLYKKAFTFIKDGKWESLHPAYNVENLKLSMNTPLKISTDANNPTEILMVLPLSGERTLKNLKFSINCTRGGAELKKKSDLKIQPGSLVTFPKTKLKLETTRMYVDGFEGEFDVEWLKTAKTLVKVTMPESSLLREKEEFKPLMEATRSLIEPNHQITLDLSETRVEGGILYGLVGSQYIGFCGGSNRENGIKNISEFRLPQGITQIMNRAFAYSDYTKIVVPASLTQIAGSPSNGCDKMVWEVASGNKSFKNDDKGALYDFAMTTLMVLNGGSGSAYTIHDGTTTIRGWALYENSVIESLTIPASVKTLSADCISGTSKLTTITCLGTTPAAIKANTGANRVGPKDKVKTLYVPAGCVDAYTTAWKVLLDEGNWEVKEIVK
;
A
#
# COMPACT_ATOMS: atom_id res chain seq x y z
N MET A 1 -13.00 -50.55 -2.05
CA MET A 1 -14.21 -50.27 -1.26
C MET A 1 -13.76 -50.03 0.16
N VAL A 2 -13.54 -48.80 0.53
CA VAL A 2 -13.25 -48.39 1.91
C VAL A 2 -14.34 -47.39 2.25
N GLY A 3 -15.11 -47.75 3.25
CA GLY A 3 -16.37 -47.12 3.59
C GLY A 3 -16.22 -45.69 4.09
N LEU A 4 -17.09 -44.85 3.62
CA LEU A 4 -17.46 -43.59 4.21
C LEU A 4 -17.97 -43.86 5.64
N THR A 5 -17.18 -43.51 6.65
CA THR A 5 -17.71 -43.45 8.02
C THR A 5 -18.50 -42.15 8.15
N ASN A 6 -19.77 -42.23 7.80
CA ASN A 6 -20.77 -41.23 8.19
C ASN A 6 -20.77 -41.09 9.72
N CYS A 7 -20.86 -39.87 10.21
CA CYS A 7 -21.15 -39.55 11.61
C CYS A 7 -22.52 -40.14 12.01
N THR A 8 -22.58 -41.43 12.29
CA THR A 8 -23.76 -42.08 12.81
C THR A 8 -23.53 -42.61 14.21
N LYS A 9 -23.71 -41.75 15.21
CA LYS A 9 -24.20 -42.20 16.52
C LYS A 9 -25.56 -41.58 16.75
N ASN A 10 -26.57 -42.45 16.60
CA ASN A 10 -27.94 -42.16 17.02
C ASN A 10 -28.00 -42.23 18.54
N GLU A 11 -27.99 -41.10 19.20
CA GLU A 11 -28.55 -40.97 20.54
C GLU A 11 -29.77 -40.06 20.44
N ALA A 12 -30.94 -40.62 20.77
CA ALA A 12 -32.18 -39.87 20.82
C ALA A 12 -32.13 -38.86 21.99
N LEU A 13 -32.23 -37.59 21.68
CA LEU A 13 -32.34 -36.53 22.67
C LEU A 13 -33.79 -36.37 23.12
N THR A 14 -34.03 -36.40 24.43
CA THR A 14 -35.33 -36.12 25.05
C THR A 14 -35.63 -34.62 25.00
N PRO A 15 -36.88 -34.19 24.76
CA PRO A 15 -37.21 -32.76 24.72
C PRO A 15 -37.24 -32.18 26.12
N GLY A 16 -36.25 -31.39 26.46
CA GLY A 16 -36.21 -30.49 27.60
C GLY A 16 -35.92 -29.09 27.12
N THR A 17 -36.44 -28.08 27.79
CA THR A 17 -36.26 -26.64 27.54
C THR A 17 -34.82 -26.16 27.78
N GLU A 18 -33.83 -26.90 27.31
CA GLU A 18 -32.41 -26.60 27.45
C GLU A 18 -31.83 -26.06 26.15
N SER A 19 -30.82 -25.22 26.26
CA SER A 19 -30.08 -24.61 25.15
C SER A 19 -29.78 -25.61 24.04
N VAL A 20 -29.98 -25.15 22.79
CA VAL A 20 -29.82 -26.01 21.60
C VAL A 20 -28.35 -26.29 21.34
N ASP A 21 -27.92 -27.53 21.52
CA ASP A 21 -26.58 -27.99 21.20
C ASP A 21 -26.45 -28.36 19.72
N PHE A 22 -25.31 -28.05 19.11
CA PHE A 22 -24.97 -28.41 17.73
C PHE A 22 -23.81 -29.42 17.72
N THR A 23 -23.94 -30.40 16.81
CA THR A 23 -22.83 -31.32 16.51
C THR A 23 -22.16 -30.87 15.21
N ALA A 24 -20.85 -30.59 15.27
CA ALA A 24 -20.06 -30.19 14.14
C ALA A 24 -18.93 -31.20 13.88
N CYS A 25 -18.80 -31.62 12.63
CA CYS A 25 -17.74 -32.50 12.17
C CYS A 25 -16.82 -31.75 11.22
N ILE A 26 -15.51 -31.97 11.34
CA ILE A 26 -14.53 -31.50 10.37
C ILE A 26 -14.32 -32.61 9.35
N ASP A 27 -14.61 -32.33 8.09
CA ASP A 27 -14.41 -33.28 6.99
C ASP A 27 -12.88 -33.40 6.73
N ASN A 28 -12.30 -34.52 7.18
CA ASN A 28 -10.90 -34.85 6.90
C ASN A 28 -10.78 -35.34 5.45
N VAL A 29 -10.80 -34.42 4.48
CA VAL A 29 -10.62 -34.75 3.07
C VAL A 29 -9.22 -35.31 2.87
N ASN A 30 -9.11 -36.58 2.51
CA ASN A 30 -7.92 -37.20 1.93
C ASN A 30 -7.64 -36.58 0.56
N THR A 31 -7.05 -35.40 0.52
CA THR A 31 -6.48 -34.88 -0.71
C THR A 31 -5.10 -35.50 -0.90
N LYS A 32 -4.74 -35.85 -2.14
CA LYS A 32 -3.44 -36.44 -2.52
C LYS A 32 -2.23 -35.55 -2.22
N THR A 33 -2.45 -34.37 -1.72
CA THR A 33 -1.48 -33.49 -1.07
C THR A 33 -1.91 -33.32 0.38
N ALA A 34 -1.97 -34.45 1.09
CA ALA A 34 -2.33 -34.47 2.49
C ALA A 34 -1.49 -33.47 3.27
N LEU A 35 -2.16 -32.72 4.11
CA LEU A 35 -1.61 -32.13 5.32
C LEU A 35 -1.11 -33.25 6.24
N ASP A 36 -0.06 -33.96 5.80
CA ASP A 36 0.59 -34.97 6.62
C ASP A 36 1.16 -34.25 7.84
N GLY A 37 0.40 -34.28 8.94
CA GLY A 37 0.74 -33.66 10.20
C GLY A 37 -0.18 -32.53 10.71
N LEU A 38 -1.06 -31.93 9.93
CA LEU A 38 -2.09 -31.02 10.44
C LEU A 38 -3.43 -31.77 10.59
N LYS A 39 -3.53 -32.58 11.65
CA LYS A 39 -4.85 -33.02 12.13
C LYS A 39 -5.55 -31.82 12.70
N VAL A 40 -6.54 -31.28 12.00
CA VAL A 40 -7.40 -30.22 12.53
C VAL A 40 -8.42 -30.88 13.43
N ASN A 41 -8.22 -30.77 14.73
CA ASN A 41 -9.18 -31.16 15.75
C ASN A 41 -9.74 -29.90 16.39
N TRP A 42 -10.96 -29.98 16.92
CA TRP A 42 -11.52 -28.94 17.73
C TRP A 42 -10.68 -28.70 18.97
N MET A 43 -10.38 -27.44 19.23
CA MET A 43 -9.58 -27.01 20.39
C MET A 43 -10.49 -26.45 21.48
N LYS A 44 -10.03 -26.54 22.72
CA LYS A 44 -10.74 -25.91 23.84
C LYS A 44 -11.01 -24.43 23.51
N ASP A 45 -12.23 -23.97 23.85
CA ASP A 45 -12.73 -22.62 23.62
C ASP A 45 -13.01 -22.25 22.14
N ASP A 46 -12.93 -23.19 21.21
CA ASP A 46 -13.36 -22.96 19.83
C ASP A 46 -14.83 -22.50 19.78
N LYS A 47 -15.09 -21.54 18.89
CA LYS A 47 -16.42 -20.95 18.70
C LYS A 47 -16.81 -20.97 17.25
N ILE A 48 -18.03 -21.49 16.99
CA ILE A 48 -18.68 -21.45 15.69
C ILE A 48 -19.78 -20.39 15.68
N GLY A 49 -20.01 -19.77 14.54
CA GLY A 49 -21.20 -18.95 14.32
C GLY A 49 -22.24 -19.75 13.57
N ILE A 50 -23.51 -19.60 13.96
CA ILE A 50 -24.63 -20.28 13.32
C ILE A 50 -25.71 -19.27 12.97
N GLN A 51 -26.16 -19.32 11.73
CA GLN A 51 -27.31 -18.57 11.25
C GLN A 51 -28.30 -19.50 10.58
N VAL A 52 -29.56 -19.40 10.98
CA VAL A 52 -30.67 -20.12 10.31
C VAL A 52 -31.00 -19.43 9.00
N SER A 53 -31.18 -20.25 7.94
CA SER A 53 -31.78 -19.82 6.71
C SER A 53 -33.28 -19.59 6.97
N GLN A 54 -33.69 -18.33 7.13
CA GLN A 54 -35.11 -18.03 7.21
C GLN A 54 -35.76 -18.34 5.85
N ASN A 55 -36.47 -19.42 5.74
CA ASN A 55 -37.47 -19.61 4.70
C ASN A 55 -38.56 -18.55 4.91
N HIS A 56 -38.48 -17.48 4.12
CA HIS A 56 -39.50 -16.47 4.14
C HIS A 56 -40.85 -17.08 3.78
N THR A 57 -41.72 -17.20 4.74
CA THR A 57 -43.14 -17.09 4.47
C THR A 57 -43.34 -15.68 3.90
N GLN A 58 -43.46 -15.60 2.58
CA GLN A 58 -43.78 -14.35 1.90
C GLN A 58 -45.13 -13.87 2.41
N ASN A 59 -45.13 -12.96 3.33
CA ASN A 59 -46.25 -12.03 3.46
C ASN A 59 -46.12 -11.03 2.31
N ALA A 60 -46.97 -11.18 1.32
CA ALA A 60 -46.96 -10.52 0.03
C ALA A 60 -47.17 -8.98 0.05
N SER A 61 -46.80 -8.27 1.08
CA SER A 61 -47.03 -6.81 1.18
C SER A 61 -45.84 -5.97 1.53
N SER A 62 -44.63 -6.52 1.72
CA SER A 62 -43.43 -5.66 1.87
C SER A 62 -42.29 -6.10 0.96
N SER A 63 -41.93 -5.26 0.04
CA SER A 63 -40.86 -5.46 -0.95
C SER A 63 -39.43 -5.40 -0.39
N LYS A 64 -39.24 -5.59 0.91
CA LYS A 64 -37.94 -5.68 1.56
C LYS A 64 -37.89 -6.94 2.44
N ALA A 65 -37.22 -7.97 1.94
CA ALA A 65 -36.76 -9.06 2.77
C ALA A 65 -35.78 -8.51 3.81
N SER A 66 -36.15 -8.48 5.09
CA SER A 66 -35.20 -8.20 6.16
C SER A 66 -34.49 -9.50 6.53
N TYR A 67 -33.22 -9.59 6.21
CA TYR A 67 -32.38 -10.68 6.69
C TYR A 67 -31.90 -10.37 8.10
N PRO A 68 -31.78 -11.37 9.00
CA PRO A 68 -31.25 -11.13 10.33
C PRO A 68 -29.82 -10.61 10.20
N SER A 69 -29.53 -9.53 10.93
CA SER A 69 -28.20 -8.92 11.00
C SER A 69 -27.28 -9.60 12.01
N THR A 70 -27.75 -10.66 12.67
CA THR A 70 -27.12 -11.30 13.81
C THR A 70 -27.04 -12.81 13.62
N TYR A 71 -26.13 -13.44 14.31
CA TYR A 71 -25.93 -14.87 14.35
C TYR A 71 -25.68 -15.34 15.78
N GLY A 72 -25.98 -16.61 16.06
CA GLY A 72 -25.65 -17.24 17.33
C GLY A 72 -24.19 -17.69 17.37
N VAL A 73 -23.53 -17.47 18.49
CA VAL A 73 -22.20 -17.99 18.76
C VAL A 73 -22.28 -19.15 19.70
N TYR A 74 -21.73 -20.29 19.29
CA TYR A 74 -21.72 -21.54 20.04
C TYR A 74 -20.29 -21.93 20.36
N ARG A 75 -20.02 -22.31 21.61
CA ARG A 75 -18.69 -22.71 22.11
C ARG A 75 -18.59 -24.23 22.18
N LEU A 76 -17.44 -24.77 21.87
CA LEU A 76 -17.14 -26.19 22.04
C LEU A 76 -17.33 -26.60 23.51
N ALA A 77 -18.03 -27.68 23.75
CA ALA A 77 -18.15 -28.27 25.07
C ALA A 77 -16.80 -28.80 25.56
N ASP A 78 -16.53 -28.66 26.84
CA ASP A 78 -15.20 -28.91 27.43
C ASP A 78 -14.70 -30.36 27.22
N ASP A 79 -15.63 -31.31 27.08
CA ASP A 79 -15.38 -32.75 26.87
C ASP A 79 -15.12 -33.11 25.40
N ALA A 80 -15.28 -32.18 24.46
CA ALA A 80 -15.22 -32.45 23.03
C ALA A 80 -13.89 -31.96 22.39
N ALA A 81 -12.97 -31.40 23.14
CA ALA A 81 -11.68 -30.96 22.62
C ALA A 81 -10.78 -32.12 22.21
N GLY A 82 -9.97 -31.95 21.17
CA GLY A 82 -9.05 -32.96 20.66
C GLY A 82 -9.67 -33.95 19.65
N SER A 83 -10.92 -33.77 19.27
CA SER A 83 -11.64 -34.58 18.29
C SER A 83 -11.98 -33.78 17.03
N ASN A 84 -12.17 -34.45 15.89
CA ASN A 84 -12.74 -33.84 14.70
C ASN A 84 -14.28 -33.73 14.75
N VAL A 85 -14.93 -34.31 15.78
CA VAL A 85 -16.35 -34.17 16.07
C VAL A 85 -16.50 -33.37 17.36
N GLY A 86 -17.18 -32.25 17.30
CA GLY A 86 -17.40 -31.35 18.41
C GLY A 86 -18.89 -31.15 18.72
N ARG A 87 -19.23 -31.13 20.01
CA ARG A 87 -20.52 -30.66 20.50
C ARG A 87 -20.39 -29.20 20.91
N PHE A 88 -21.27 -28.35 20.40
CA PHE A 88 -21.24 -26.91 20.63
C PHE A 88 -22.50 -26.45 21.35
N THR A 89 -22.32 -25.69 22.41
CA THR A 89 -23.38 -25.13 23.25
C THR A 89 -23.47 -23.60 23.05
N TYR A 90 -24.68 -23.07 23.20
CA TYR A 90 -24.88 -21.62 23.06
C TYR A 90 -23.99 -20.83 24.01
N SER A 91 -23.41 -19.75 23.47
CA SER A 91 -22.51 -18.87 24.22
C SER A 91 -22.95 -17.41 24.21
N SER A 92 -23.35 -16.88 23.07
CA SER A 92 -23.78 -15.48 22.92
C SER A 92 -24.41 -15.21 21.55
N GLY A 93 -24.94 -14.00 21.37
CA GLY A 93 -25.56 -13.58 20.09
C GLY A 93 -27.04 -13.89 20.06
N GLU A 94 -27.59 -14.13 18.86
CA GLU A 94 -28.97 -14.52 18.68
C GLU A 94 -29.10 -16.03 18.89
N GLU A 95 -29.80 -16.45 19.94
CA GLU A 95 -30.05 -17.86 20.19
C GLU A 95 -30.98 -18.41 19.09
N THR A 96 -30.48 -19.39 18.37
CA THR A 96 -31.22 -19.99 17.27
C THR A 96 -32.11 -21.11 17.78
N ILE A 97 -33.39 -20.86 17.81
CA ILE A 97 -34.41 -21.91 18.09
C ILE A 97 -34.64 -22.65 16.77
N MET A 98 -34.27 -23.92 16.71
CA MET A 98 -34.33 -24.71 15.49
C MET A 98 -35.35 -25.81 15.52
N GLY A 99 -36.17 -25.86 14.44
CA GLY A 99 -36.80 -27.07 13.97
C GLY A 99 -35.88 -27.84 13.00
N ASP A 100 -36.44 -28.39 11.92
CA ASP A 100 -35.71 -29.10 10.88
C ASP A 100 -35.12 -28.15 9.79
N GLU A 101 -34.89 -26.91 10.13
CA GLU A 101 -34.49 -25.89 9.19
C GLU A 101 -33.02 -26.02 8.82
N GLU A 102 -32.70 -25.63 7.57
CA GLU A 102 -31.34 -25.52 7.10
C GLU A 102 -30.67 -24.31 7.77
N PHE A 103 -29.44 -24.47 8.20
CA PHE A 103 -28.62 -23.40 8.79
C PHE A 103 -27.23 -23.35 8.21
N PHE A 104 -26.60 -22.17 8.34
CA PHE A 104 -25.23 -21.95 7.97
C PHE A 104 -24.36 -21.89 9.20
N ALA A 105 -23.20 -22.55 9.14
CA ALA A 105 -22.21 -22.54 10.18
C ALA A 105 -20.87 -22.09 9.63
N PHE A 106 -20.11 -21.37 10.43
CA PHE A 106 -18.78 -20.88 10.05
C PHE A 106 -17.85 -20.85 11.26
N TYR A 107 -16.58 -21.04 10.96
CA TYR A 107 -15.51 -21.08 11.94
C TYR A 107 -14.29 -20.34 11.43
N PRO A 108 -13.58 -19.59 12.28
CA PRO A 108 -13.97 -19.19 13.63
C PRO A 108 -15.03 -18.08 13.63
N ALA A 109 -15.92 -18.10 14.61
CA ALA A 109 -17.02 -17.14 14.72
C ALA A 109 -16.56 -15.68 14.69
N LYS A 110 -15.42 -15.37 15.28
CA LYS A 110 -14.87 -14.00 15.37
C LYS A 110 -14.55 -13.32 14.04
N TYR A 111 -14.36 -14.08 12.96
CA TYR A 111 -14.04 -13.56 11.62
C TYR A 111 -15.25 -13.48 10.71
N CYS A 112 -16.41 -13.90 11.17
CA CYS A 112 -17.63 -13.77 10.39
C CYS A 112 -18.28 -12.42 10.63
N LYS A 113 -18.67 -11.76 9.55
CA LYS A 113 -19.42 -10.51 9.60
C LYS A 113 -20.68 -10.63 8.75
N PRO A 114 -21.86 -10.32 9.31
CA PRO A 114 -23.08 -10.26 8.54
C PRO A 114 -23.02 -9.04 7.59
N ASN A 115 -23.45 -9.24 6.35
CA ASN A 115 -23.62 -8.12 5.43
C ASN A 115 -25.05 -7.60 5.56
N VAL A 116 -25.19 -6.45 6.20
CA VAL A 116 -26.47 -5.80 6.43
C VAL A 116 -27.05 -5.34 5.09
N GLY A 117 -28.10 -5.99 4.61
CA GLY A 117 -28.85 -5.54 3.45
C GLY A 117 -29.18 -6.59 2.40
N ASN A 118 -28.43 -7.68 2.29
CA ASN A 118 -28.70 -8.75 1.32
C ASN A 118 -28.67 -10.18 1.88
N GLY A 119 -28.59 -10.32 3.19
CA GLY A 119 -28.60 -11.63 3.87
C GLY A 119 -27.36 -12.49 3.66
N ASN A 120 -26.30 -11.91 3.18
CA ASN A 120 -25.05 -12.62 2.94
C ASN A 120 -24.10 -12.44 4.13
N PHE A 121 -23.33 -13.47 4.42
CA PHE A 121 -22.21 -13.40 5.36
C PHE A 121 -20.90 -13.39 4.59
N TYR A 122 -19.91 -12.74 5.15
CA TYR A 122 -18.55 -12.89 4.67
C TYR A 122 -17.61 -13.19 5.84
N ILE A 123 -16.63 -14.00 5.56
CA ILE A 123 -15.52 -14.24 6.49
C ILE A 123 -14.46 -13.19 6.18
N GLU A 124 -14.22 -12.29 7.11
CA GLU A 124 -13.12 -11.33 7.03
C GLU A 124 -11.91 -11.94 7.74
N PHE A 125 -11.08 -12.63 6.96
CA PHE A 125 -9.88 -13.22 7.48
C PHE A 125 -8.76 -12.16 7.55
N PRO A 126 -7.96 -12.10 8.65
CA PRO A 126 -6.95 -11.06 8.81
C PRO A 126 -5.86 -11.16 7.74
N SER A 127 -5.59 -10.04 7.06
CA SER A 127 -4.41 -9.89 6.19
C SER A 127 -3.12 -9.79 7.00
N TYR A 128 -3.24 -9.42 8.27
CA TYR A 128 -2.16 -9.44 9.27
C TYR A 128 -2.36 -10.64 10.17
N GLN A 129 -1.37 -11.52 10.19
CA GLN A 129 -1.34 -12.71 11.02
C GLN A 129 -0.19 -12.60 12.02
N ASN A 130 -0.41 -13.14 13.19
CA ASN A 130 0.65 -13.31 14.18
C ASN A 130 1.16 -14.75 14.09
N TYR A 131 2.47 -14.92 14.03
CA TYR A 131 3.10 -16.24 13.89
C TYR A 131 2.77 -17.15 15.07
N GLU A 132 2.82 -16.61 16.27
CA GLU A 132 2.52 -17.34 17.51
C GLU A 132 1.07 -17.84 17.52
N ASP A 133 0.14 -17.04 16.97
CA ASP A 133 -1.25 -17.46 16.82
C ASP A 133 -1.40 -18.58 15.78
N VAL A 134 -0.65 -18.50 14.67
CA VAL A 134 -0.69 -19.53 13.62
C VAL A 134 -0.17 -20.87 14.15
N ILE A 135 1.00 -20.89 14.79
CA ILE A 135 1.57 -22.12 15.32
C ILE A 135 0.88 -22.62 16.58
N GLY A 136 0.33 -21.72 17.38
CA GLY A 136 -0.43 -22.04 18.60
C GLY A 136 -1.89 -22.46 18.36
N GLY A 137 -2.35 -22.42 17.10
CA GLY A 137 -3.71 -22.76 16.74
C GLY A 137 -4.76 -21.66 17.04
N ASN A 138 -4.34 -20.48 17.49
CA ASN A 138 -5.22 -19.34 17.75
C ASN A 138 -5.71 -18.66 16.46
N LEU A 139 -5.02 -18.88 15.34
CA LEU A 139 -5.46 -18.52 14.00
C LEU A 139 -5.76 -19.78 13.21
N PRO A 140 -6.94 -20.38 13.43
CA PRO A 140 -7.30 -21.62 12.79
C PRO A 140 -7.63 -21.41 11.31
N LEU A 141 -7.52 -22.50 10.55
CA LEU A 141 -7.96 -22.54 9.16
C LEU A 141 -9.47 -22.28 9.10
N PRO A 142 -9.92 -21.28 8.32
CA PRO A 142 -11.33 -20.97 8.24
C PRO A 142 -12.12 -22.12 7.61
N MET A 143 -13.32 -22.37 8.16
CA MET A 143 -14.22 -23.43 7.70
C MET A 143 -15.67 -22.95 7.66
N TYR A 144 -16.48 -23.61 6.87
CA TYR A 144 -17.91 -23.35 6.76
C TYR A 144 -18.68 -24.67 6.55
N GLY A 145 -19.95 -24.63 6.82
CA GLY A 145 -20.86 -25.73 6.52
C GLY A 145 -22.31 -25.30 6.37
N VAL A 146 -23.05 -26.11 5.70
CA VAL A 146 -24.52 -26.06 5.68
C VAL A 146 -25.00 -27.26 6.44
N GLY A 147 -25.82 -27.05 7.44
CA GLY A 147 -26.32 -28.09 8.30
C GLY A 147 -27.84 -28.11 8.38
N ASN A 148 -28.37 -29.22 8.88
CA ASN A 148 -29.75 -29.39 9.25
C ASN A 148 -29.84 -30.29 10.50
N ASN A 149 -30.99 -30.36 11.13
CA ASN A 149 -31.18 -31.23 12.31
C ASN A 149 -30.04 -31.07 13.34
N ARG A 150 -29.55 -29.85 13.56
CA ARG A 150 -28.47 -29.52 14.51
C ARG A 150 -27.13 -30.21 14.22
N LYS A 151 -26.90 -30.66 12.99
CA LYS A 151 -25.62 -31.25 12.55
C LYS A 151 -25.06 -30.49 11.37
N VAL A 152 -23.75 -30.32 11.38
CA VAL A 152 -23.05 -29.66 10.28
C VAL A 152 -21.69 -30.32 10.02
N ASP A 153 -21.42 -30.54 8.75
CA ASP A 153 -20.12 -30.97 8.25
C ASP A 153 -19.38 -29.76 7.70
N PHE A 154 -18.25 -29.45 8.33
CA PHE A 154 -17.43 -28.31 7.95
C PHE A 154 -16.49 -28.64 6.81
N LYS A 155 -16.44 -27.73 5.83
CA LYS A 155 -15.48 -27.73 4.72
C LYS A 155 -14.48 -26.59 4.91
N TYR A 156 -13.25 -26.80 4.49
CA TYR A 156 -12.23 -25.76 4.55
C TYR A 156 -12.55 -24.59 3.63
N ALA A 157 -12.31 -23.39 4.13
CA ALA A 157 -12.37 -22.12 3.41
C ALA A 157 -11.02 -21.44 3.38
N GLY A 158 -9.96 -22.20 3.41
CA GLY A 158 -8.57 -21.71 3.37
C GLY A 158 -7.58 -22.82 3.11
N ALA A 159 -6.34 -22.43 2.95
CA ALA A 159 -5.17 -23.30 2.79
C ALA A 159 -4.01 -22.78 3.64
N VAL A 160 -2.99 -23.62 3.83
CA VAL A 160 -1.76 -23.23 4.55
C VAL A 160 -0.59 -23.21 3.58
N ILE A 161 0.20 -22.14 3.64
CA ILE A 161 1.52 -22.08 3.01
C ILE A 161 2.57 -22.36 4.07
N LYS A 162 3.50 -23.25 3.74
CA LYS A 162 4.69 -23.57 4.51
C LYS A 162 5.93 -23.17 3.73
N LEU A 163 6.66 -22.19 4.23
CA LEU A 163 7.96 -21.79 3.71
C LEU A 163 9.04 -22.41 4.59
N GLN A 164 10.04 -23.04 3.98
CA GLN A 164 11.17 -23.67 4.67
C GLN A 164 12.45 -22.90 4.38
N VAL A 165 13.00 -22.21 5.38
CA VAL A 165 14.16 -21.32 5.20
C VAL A 165 15.30 -21.62 6.14
N TRP A 166 16.51 -21.38 5.67
CA TRP A 166 17.73 -21.49 6.46
C TRP A 166 18.74 -20.42 6.03
N ALA A 167 19.76 -20.16 6.84
CA ALA A 167 20.80 -19.17 6.56
C ALA A 167 22.16 -19.67 7.04
N GLU A 168 23.27 -19.19 6.47
CA GLU A 168 24.63 -19.57 6.89
C GLU A 168 24.99 -19.01 8.27
N GLU A 169 24.38 -17.92 8.64
CA GLU A 169 24.57 -17.24 9.92
C GLU A 169 23.29 -17.20 10.73
N GLY A 170 23.40 -17.14 12.03
CA GLY A 170 22.24 -16.97 12.91
C GLY A 170 21.52 -15.66 12.60
N LEU A 171 20.27 -15.76 12.18
CA LEU A 171 19.38 -14.66 11.88
C LEU A 171 18.11 -14.76 12.72
N GLU A 172 17.50 -13.62 12.98
CA GLU A 172 16.19 -13.52 13.62
C GLU A 172 15.24 -12.79 12.67
N ALA A 173 14.16 -13.47 12.29
CA ALA A 173 13.10 -12.90 11.45
C ALA A 173 12.03 -12.23 12.32
N HIS A 174 11.59 -11.04 11.90
CA HIS A 174 10.56 -10.24 12.56
C HIS A 174 9.23 -10.29 11.82
N SER A 175 9.28 -10.44 10.50
CA SER A 175 8.07 -10.57 9.68
C SER A 175 8.34 -11.28 8.36
N CYS A 176 7.27 -11.84 7.80
CA CYS A 176 7.25 -12.39 6.46
C CYS A 176 6.03 -11.86 5.71
N VAL A 177 6.23 -11.31 4.52
CA VAL A 177 5.17 -10.88 3.62
C VAL A 177 5.09 -11.82 2.45
N PHE A 178 3.93 -12.40 2.23
CA PHE A 178 3.62 -13.16 1.03
C PHE A 178 2.80 -12.30 0.07
N SER A 179 3.33 -12.08 -1.12
CA SER A 179 2.69 -11.32 -2.18
C SER A 179 2.37 -12.21 -3.36
N ALA A 180 1.16 -12.13 -3.89
CA ALA A 180 0.78 -12.81 -5.13
C ALA A 180 -0.47 -12.17 -5.73
N SER A 181 -0.52 -12.08 -7.06
CA SER A 181 -1.74 -11.71 -7.76
C SER A 181 -2.77 -12.82 -7.60
N GLY A 182 -3.99 -12.45 -7.22
CA GLY A 182 -5.10 -13.39 -6.97
C GLY A 182 -5.31 -13.76 -5.50
N LEU A 183 -4.60 -13.14 -4.55
CA LEU A 183 -4.94 -13.22 -3.13
C LEU A 183 -6.22 -12.43 -2.81
N TYR A 184 -6.90 -12.80 -1.73
CA TYR A 184 -8.10 -12.11 -1.26
C TYR A 184 -7.99 -11.71 0.20
N LYS A 185 -8.36 -10.46 0.50
CA LYS A 185 -8.45 -9.93 1.87
C LYS A 185 -9.74 -10.35 2.56
N LYS A 186 -10.84 -10.32 1.80
CA LYS A 186 -12.17 -10.69 2.29
C LYS A 186 -12.61 -11.93 1.52
N ALA A 187 -12.60 -13.04 2.20
CA ALA A 187 -12.64 -14.27 1.48
C ALA A 187 -13.98 -14.55 0.82
N PHE A 188 -15.12 -14.27 1.45
CA PHE A 188 -16.31 -14.99 0.95
C PHE A 188 -17.61 -14.31 1.31
N THR A 189 -18.47 -14.21 0.31
CA THR A 189 -19.90 -14.05 0.51
C THR A 189 -20.56 -15.42 0.41
N PHE A 190 -21.37 -15.78 1.36
CA PHE A 190 -22.20 -16.95 1.30
C PHE A 190 -23.52 -16.60 0.59
N ILE A 191 -23.86 -17.34 -0.46
CA ILE A 191 -25.13 -17.18 -1.18
C ILE A 191 -26.06 -18.35 -0.83
N LYS A 192 -27.35 -18.05 -0.78
CA LYS A 192 -28.44 -18.94 -0.39
C LYS A 192 -28.43 -20.34 -1.02
N ASP A 193 -27.76 -20.53 -2.15
CA ASP A 193 -27.73 -21.80 -2.89
C ASP A 193 -26.47 -22.64 -2.57
N GLY A 194 -25.80 -22.38 -1.46
CA GLY A 194 -24.59 -23.12 -1.07
C GLY A 194 -23.36 -22.87 -1.97
N LYS A 195 -23.43 -21.91 -2.86
CA LYS A 195 -22.30 -21.49 -3.69
C LYS A 195 -21.60 -20.32 -3.05
N TRP A 196 -20.29 -20.45 -2.93
CA TRP A 196 -19.43 -19.36 -2.52
C TRP A 196 -19.13 -18.50 -3.74
N GLU A 197 -19.48 -17.22 -3.67
CA GLU A 197 -19.03 -16.24 -4.64
C GLU A 197 -18.00 -15.32 -4.01
N SER A 198 -16.95 -15.05 -4.77
CA SER A 198 -15.99 -14.04 -4.42
C SER A 198 -16.66 -12.66 -4.43
N LEU A 199 -16.70 -11.99 -3.29
CA LEU A 199 -17.07 -10.59 -3.24
C LEU A 199 -16.09 -9.78 -4.07
N HIS A 200 -16.62 -9.14 -5.08
CA HIS A 200 -16.06 -8.06 -5.89
C HIS A 200 -14.52 -8.00 -6.07
N PRO A 201 -14.01 -7.84 -7.30
CA PRO A 201 -12.56 -7.69 -7.58
C PRO A 201 -11.88 -6.56 -6.80
N ALA A 202 -12.65 -5.59 -6.29
CA ALA A 202 -12.14 -4.48 -5.48
C ALA A 202 -11.56 -4.87 -4.11
N TYR A 203 -11.69 -6.13 -3.70
CA TYR A 203 -11.16 -6.63 -2.42
C TYR A 203 -9.97 -7.58 -2.59
N ASN A 204 -9.35 -7.60 -3.75
CA ASN A 204 -8.12 -8.35 -3.95
C ASN A 204 -7.00 -7.71 -3.11
N VAL A 205 -6.42 -8.49 -2.23
CA VAL A 205 -5.18 -8.15 -1.55
C VAL A 205 -4.07 -8.84 -2.29
N GLU A 206 -3.03 -8.11 -2.61
CA GLU A 206 -1.84 -8.73 -3.20
C GLU A 206 -0.85 -9.23 -2.14
N ASN A 207 -1.10 -8.95 -0.86
CA ASN A 207 -0.17 -9.24 0.23
C ASN A 207 -0.85 -9.82 1.46
N LEU A 208 -0.15 -10.75 2.10
CA LEU A 208 -0.48 -11.32 3.39
C LEU A 208 0.75 -11.19 4.29
N LYS A 209 0.61 -10.53 5.45
CA LYS A 209 1.71 -10.32 6.39
C LYS A 209 1.62 -11.24 7.58
N LEU A 210 2.74 -11.83 7.92
CA LEU A 210 2.97 -12.54 9.15
C LEU A 210 3.94 -11.75 10.03
N SER A 211 3.50 -11.32 11.19
CA SER A 211 4.35 -10.68 12.22
C SER A 211 4.78 -11.72 13.23
N MET A 212 5.94 -11.53 13.82
CA MET A 212 6.51 -12.36 14.86
C MET A 212 6.71 -11.48 16.09
N ASN A 213 5.91 -11.68 17.15
CA ASN A 213 6.02 -10.93 18.40
C ASN A 213 7.37 -11.21 19.08
N THR A 214 7.80 -12.45 18.99
CA THR A 214 9.15 -12.85 19.38
C THR A 214 9.95 -13.15 18.11
N PRO A 215 11.11 -12.51 17.88
CA PRO A 215 11.91 -12.77 16.69
C PRO A 215 12.17 -14.27 16.48
N LEU A 216 11.82 -14.77 15.30
CA LEU A 216 11.95 -16.18 14.95
C LEU A 216 13.39 -16.49 14.53
N LYS A 217 14.05 -17.35 15.28
CA LYS A 217 15.41 -17.80 14.96
C LYS A 217 15.41 -18.64 13.68
N ILE A 218 16.17 -18.20 12.70
CA ILE A 218 16.36 -18.93 11.44
C ILE A 218 17.47 -19.97 11.63
N SER A 219 17.17 -21.21 11.28
CA SER A 219 18.10 -22.33 11.36
C SER A 219 19.34 -22.12 10.50
N THR A 220 20.49 -22.55 11.01
CA THR A 220 21.72 -22.63 10.22
C THR A 220 21.92 -23.99 9.54
N ASP A 221 21.02 -24.93 9.81
CA ASP A 221 21.05 -26.28 9.21
C ASP A 221 20.08 -26.38 8.02
N ALA A 222 20.64 -26.60 6.83
CA ALA A 222 19.86 -26.80 5.61
C ALA A 222 18.95 -28.04 5.64
N ASN A 223 19.32 -29.07 6.44
CA ASN A 223 18.53 -30.29 6.57
C ASN A 223 17.34 -30.10 7.50
N ASN A 224 17.46 -29.18 8.46
CA ASN A 224 16.43 -28.85 9.44
C ASN A 224 16.09 -27.33 9.39
N PRO A 225 15.47 -26.85 8.30
CA PRO A 225 15.17 -25.44 8.11
C PRO A 225 14.10 -24.97 9.08
N THR A 226 14.07 -23.67 9.34
CA THR A 226 12.95 -23.02 10.03
C THR A 226 11.72 -23.02 9.14
N GLU A 227 10.57 -23.42 9.69
CA GLU A 227 9.30 -23.40 9.00
C GLU A 227 8.52 -22.12 9.33
N ILE A 228 8.05 -21.43 8.31
CA ILE A 228 7.16 -20.26 8.42
C ILE A 228 5.81 -20.65 7.81
N LEU A 229 4.77 -20.61 8.63
CA LEU A 229 3.41 -21.00 8.27
C LEU A 229 2.53 -19.76 8.12
N MET A 230 1.71 -19.72 7.07
CA MET A 230 0.73 -18.66 6.81
C MET A 230 -0.59 -19.28 6.38
N VAL A 231 -1.71 -18.74 6.83
CA VAL A 231 -3.04 -19.20 6.48
C VAL A 231 -3.63 -18.30 5.40
N LEU A 232 -4.05 -18.89 4.28
CA LEU A 232 -4.70 -18.19 3.17
C LEU A 232 -6.19 -18.49 3.13
N PRO A 233 -7.05 -17.47 3.11
CA PRO A 233 -8.46 -17.68 2.82
C PRO A 233 -8.67 -18.02 1.34
N LEU A 234 -9.50 -19.02 1.06
CA LEU A 234 -9.81 -19.49 -0.29
C LEU A 234 -11.27 -19.92 -0.42
N SER A 235 -11.96 -19.43 -1.45
CA SER A 235 -13.36 -19.82 -1.75
C SER A 235 -13.48 -20.99 -2.73
N GLY A 236 -12.37 -21.50 -3.22
CA GLY A 236 -12.30 -22.55 -4.22
C GLY A 236 -10.88 -22.65 -4.77
N GLU A 237 -10.68 -23.49 -5.78
CA GLU A 237 -9.39 -23.59 -6.46
C GLU A 237 -8.99 -22.24 -7.06
N ARG A 238 -7.72 -21.87 -6.90
CA ARG A 238 -7.14 -20.64 -7.43
C ARG A 238 -5.79 -20.85 -8.05
N THR A 239 -5.48 -19.97 -8.99
CA THR A 239 -4.13 -19.82 -9.51
C THR A 239 -3.56 -18.50 -9.03
N LEU A 240 -2.55 -18.57 -8.16
CA LEU A 240 -1.78 -17.44 -7.70
C LEU A 240 -0.60 -17.22 -8.64
N LYS A 241 -0.33 -15.95 -8.98
CA LYS A 241 0.75 -15.55 -9.90
C LYS A 241 1.70 -14.57 -9.23
N ASN A 242 2.91 -14.45 -9.78
CA ASN A 242 3.93 -13.51 -9.30
C ASN A 242 4.26 -13.68 -7.81
N LEU A 243 4.41 -14.93 -7.38
CA LEU A 243 4.62 -15.25 -5.98
C LEU A 243 5.95 -14.72 -5.46
N LYS A 244 5.88 -14.01 -4.33
CA LYS A 244 7.02 -13.40 -3.67
C LYS A 244 6.88 -13.52 -2.15
N PHE A 245 7.97 -13.85 -1.46
CA PHE A 245 8.09 -13.75 -0.02
C PHE A 245 9.17 -12.72 0.31
N SER A 246 8.82 -11.75 1.15
CA SER A 246 9.76 -10.77 1.68
C SER A 246 9.91 -11.02 3.18
N ILE A 247 11.10 -11.37 3.61
CA ILE A 247 11.39 -11.73 5.00
C ILE A 247 12.28 -10.64 5.59
N ASN A 248 11.85 -10.04 6.67
CA ASN A 248 12.65 -9.07 7.40
C ASN A 248 13.35 -9.72 8.59
N CYS A 249 14.64 -9.52 8.65
CA CYS A 249 15.50 -10.02 9.70
C CYS A 249 16.25 -8.86 10.39
N THR A 250 16.78 -9.10 11.57
CA THR A 250 17.52 -8.11 12.37
C THR A 250 18.60 -7.38 11.59
N ARG A 251 19.24 -8.03 10.61
CA ARG A 251 20.35 -7.46 9.83
C ARG A 251 20.01 -7.12 8.39
N GLY A 252 18.76 -7.13 8.00
CA GLY A 252 18.32 -6.82 6.64
C GLY A 252 17.11 -7.61 6.18
N GLY A 253 16.82 -7.57 4.90
CA GLY A 253 15.70 -8.28 4.29
C GLY A 253 16.15 -9.30 3.24
N ALA A 254 15.34 -10.33 3.06
CA ALA A 254 15.50 -11.30 1.98
C ALA A 254 14.23 -11.36 1.13
N GLU A 255 14.37 -11.49 -0.17
CA GLU A 255 13.27 -11.68 -1.09
C GLU A 255 13.41 -13.02 -1.83
N LEU A 256 12.36 -13.82 -1.78
CA LEU A 256 12.26 -15.08 -2.49
C LEU A 256 11.13 -15.00 -3.52
N LYS A 257 11.43 -15.32 -4.77
CA LYS A 257 10.47 -15.28 -5.89
C LYS A 257 10.27 -16.67 -6.48
N LYS A 258 9.02 -17.00 -6.78
CA LYS A 258 8.68 -18.17 -7.58
C LYS A 258 8.23 -17.76 -8.96
N LYS A 259 8.90 -18.28 -10.01
CA LYS A 259 8.60 -17.93 -11.40
C LYS A 259 7.33 -18.57 -11.96
N SER A 260 6.95 -19.75 -11.42
CA SER A 260 5.78 -20.49 -11.88
C SER A 260 4.54 -20.15 -11.05
N ASP A 261 3.40 -20.13 -11.70
CA ASP A 261 2.10 -20.04 -11.06
C ASP A 261 1.89 -21.14 -10.03
N LEU A 262 1.07 -20.89 -9.01
CA LEU A 262 0.68 -21.84 -7.98
C LEU A 262 -0.81 -22.07 -8.04
N LYS A 263 -1.24 -23.30 -8.36
CA LYS A 263 -2.62 -23.75 -8.14
C LYS A 263 -2.77 -24.19 -6.69
N ILE A 264 -3.77 -23.63 -6.03
CA ILE A 264 -4.06 -23.89 -4.62
C ILE A 264 -5.56 -24.08 -4.42
N GLN A 265 -5.93 -24.98 -3.53
CA GLN A 265 -7.33 -25.28 -3.20
C GLN A 265 -7.55 -25.28 -1.68
N PRO A 266 -8.78 -25.04 -1.21
CA PRO A 266 -9.10 -25.15 0.20
C PRO A 266 -8.69 -26.50 0.79
N GLY A 267 -8.21 -26.49 2.04
CA GLY A 267 -7.74 -27.69 2.73
C GLY A 267 -6.35 -28.16 2.34
N SER A 268 -5.63 -27.44 1.46
CA SER A 268 -4.26 -27.83 1.08
C SER A 268 -3.18 -27.24 1.97
N LEU A 269 -2.10 -28.00 2.16
CA LEU A 269 -0.81 -27.50 2.65
C LEU A 269 0.16 -27.42 1.49
N VAL A 270 0.58 -26.20 1.15
CA VAL A 270 1.58 -25.97 0.11
C VAL A 270 2.95 -25.76 0.75
N THR A 271 3.82 -26.72 0.60
CA THR A 271 5.20 -26.63 1.12
C THR A 271 6.12 -26.16 0.01
N PHE A 272 6.82 -25.05 0.26
CA PHE A 272 7.88 -24.57 -0.63
C PHE A 272 9.20 -25.30 -0.36
N PRO A 273 10.05 -25.46 -1.39
CA PRO A 273 11.34 -26.09 -1.23
C PRO A 273 12.20 -25.40 -0.17
N LYS A 274 13.05 -26.17 0.50
CA LYS A 274 14.06 -25.65 1.42
C LYS A 274 14.94 -24.61 0.73
N THR A 275 14.91 -23.38 1.23
CA THR A 275 15.54 -22.24 0.56
C THR A 275 16.50 -21.51 1.48
N LYS A 276 17.71 -21.27 1.00
CA LYS A 276 18.71 -20.46 1.69
C LYS A 276 18.31 -18.98 1.58
N LEU A 277 18.28 -18.29 2.70
CA LEU A 277 18.09 -16.85 2.71
C LEU A 277 19.38 -16.14 2.29
N LYS A 278 19.24 -15.21 1.35
CA LYS A 278 20.29 -14.28 0.97
C LYS A 278 19.83 -12.88 1.42
N LEU A 279 20.47 -12.36 2.45
CA LEU A 279 20.13 -11.05 2.98
C LEU A 279 20.70 -9.93 2.14
N GLU A 280 19.88 -8.89 1.93
CA GLU A 280 20.30 -7.55 1.56
C GLU A 280 20.35 -6.72 2.84
N THR A 281 21.53 -6.49 3.38
CA THR A 281 21.74 -5.84 4.68
C THR A 281 21.31 -4.39 4.75
N THR A 282 21.14 -3.74 3.60
CA THR A 282 20.69 -2.34 3.48
C THR A 282 19.19 -2.21 3.21
N ARG A 283 18.47 -3.32 3.06
CA ARG A 283 17.07 -3.34 2.66
C ARG A 283 16.16 -3.80 3.78
N MET A 284 15.01 -3.14 3.89
CA MET A 284 13.89 -3.51 4.73
C MET A 284 12.63 -3.58 3.88
N TYR A 285 11.78 -4.56 4.11
CA TYR A 285 10.47 -4.69 3.48
C TYR A 285 9.39 -4.34 4.52
N VAL A 286 8.54 -3.38 4.19
CA VAL A 286 7.40 -3.01 5.02
C VAL A 286 6.13 -3.33 4.25
N ASP A 287 5.18 -3.96 4.90
CA ASP A 287 3.89 -4.30 4.31
C ASP A 287 2.81 -3.40 4.85
N GLY A 288 2.14 -2.72 3.91
CA GLY A 288 0.90 -2.02 4.13
C GLY A 288 0.91 -0.95 5.21
N PHE A 289 -0.22 -0.25 5.32
CA PHE A 289 -0.42 0.80 6.31
C PHE A 289 -1.48 0.40 7.36
N GLU A 290 -2.03 -0.79 7.27
CA GLU A 290 -2.89 -1.35 8.31
C GLU A 290 -2.02 -2.04 9.37
N GLY A 291 -1.70 -1.34 10.41
CA GLY A 291 -0.94 -1.87 11.52
C GLY A 291 0.05 -0.85 12.08
N GLU A 292 0.49 -1.11 13.27
CA GLU A 292 1.53 -0.34 13.91
C GLU A 292 2.85 -0.60 13.17
N PHE A 293 3.43 0.46 12.59
CA PHE A 293 4.83 0.42 12.18
C PHE A 293 5.68 0.29 13.43
N ASP A 294 6.51 -0.73 13.50
CA ASP A 294 7.53 -0.80 14.53
C ASP A 294 8.58 0.27 14.24
N VAL A 295 8.37 1.44 14.87
CA VAL A 295 9.22 2.61 14.73
C VAL A 295 10.62 2.34 15.26
N GLU A 296 10.75 1.57 16.33
CA GLU A 296 12.05 1.22 16.91
C GLU A 296 12.83 0.34 15.93
N TRP A 297 12.14 -0.56 15.25
CA TRP A 297 12.76 -1.36 14.23
C TRP A 297 13.14 -0.56 12.97
N LEU A 298 12.32 0.41 12.56
CA LEU A 298 12.66 1.36 11.50
C LEU A 298 13.89 2.19 11.85
N LYS A 299 14.08 2.56 13.11
CA LYS A 299 15.28 3.27 13.59
C LYS A 299 16.56 2.43 13.48
N THR A 300 16.48 1.13 13.63
CA THR A 300 17.65 0.23 13.63
C THR A 300 18.18 -0.10 12.25
N ALA A 301 17.42 0.11 11.21
CA ALA A 301 17.82 -0.27 9.87
C ALA A 301 18.01 0.98 9.03
N LYS A 302 18.70 1.28 8.24
CA LYS A 302 18.96 0.91 6.89
C LYS A 302 18.49 1.91 5.84
N THR A 303 19.19 1.96 4.77
CA THR A 303 19.04 3.00 3.76
C THR A 303 17.85 2.81 2.83
N LEU A 304 17.32 1.61 2.67
CA LEU A 304 16.22 1.33 1.75
C LEU A 304 15.02 0.70 2.47
N VAL A 305 13.91 1.41 2.48
CA VAL A 305 12.60 0.92 2.96
C VAL A 305 11.69 0.69 1.77
N LYS A 306 11.42 -0.57 1.45
CA LYS A 306 10.48 -0.94 0.40
C LYS A 306 9.13 -1.23 1.02
N VAL A 307 8.11 -0.51 0.59
CA VAL A 307 6.73 -0.68 1.04
C VAL A 307 5.94 -1.32 -0.08
N THR A 308 5.27 -2.42 0.24
CA THR A 308 4.32 -3.07 -0.66
C THR A 308 2.93 -2.91 -0.08
N MET A 309 1.99 -2.40 -0.86
CA MET A 309 0.65 -2.07 -0.37
C MET A 309 -0.44 -2.66 -1.26
N PRO A 310 -1.58 -3.00 -0.67
CA PRO A 310 -2.74 -3.43 -1.44
C PRO A 310 -3.28 -2.30 -2.33
N GLU A 311 -3.89 -2.69 -3.45
CA GLU A 311 -4.33 -1.81 -4.53
C GLU A 311 -5.39 -0.76 -4.13
N SER A 312 -6.11 -0.96 -3.04
CA SER A 312 -7.36 -0.27 -2.78
C SER A 312 -7.28 0.96 -1.87
N SER A 313 -6.17 1.19 -1.16
CA SER A 313 -6.19 2.11 -0.01
C SER A 313 -5.43 3.41 -0.21
N LEU A 314 -4.76 3.62 -1.32
CA LEU A 314 -3.48 4.23 -1.25
C LEU A 314 -3.30 5.69 -1.37
N LEU A 315 -3.95 6.55 -1.63
CA LEU A 315 -3.60 7.98 -1.75
C LEU A 315 -4.80 8.90 -1.67
N ARG A 316 -5.94 8.32 -1.36
CA ARG A 316 -7.18 9.07 -1.29
C ARG A 316 -7.45 9.63 0.09
N GLU A 317 -6.99 8.96 1.13
CA GLU A 317 -7.31 9.33 2.50
C GLU A 317 -6.07 9.62 3.35
N LYS A 318 -6.11 10.75 4.01
CA LYS A 318 -5.08 11.28 4.91
C LYS A 318 -4.69 10.31 6.02
N GLU A 319 -5.62 9.47 6.43
CA GLU A 319 -5.49 8.57 7.58
C GLU A 319 -4.60 7.36 7.30
N GLU A 320 -4.58 6.86 6.06
CA GLU A 320 -3.87 5.64 5.70
C GLU A 320 -2.34 5.84 5.60
N PHE A 321 -1.89 7.05 5.23
CA PHE A 321 -0.46 7.40 5.20
C PHE A 321 0.08 7.88 6.53
N LYS A 322 -0.78 8.24 7.45
CA LYS A 322 -0.40 8.83 8.72
C LYS A 322 0.59 7.96 9.49
N PRO A 323 0.40 6.64 9.67
CA PRO A 323 1.36 5.80 10.38
C PRO A 323 2.75 5.78 9.73
N LEU A 324 2.84 5.64 8.40
CA LEU A 324 4.13 5.67 7.71
C LEU A 324 4.79 7.05 7.82
N MET A 325 4.02 8.11 7.67
CA MET A 325 4.53 9.48 7.77
C MET A 325 4.94 9.83 9.19
N GLU A 326 4.23 9.37 10.19
CA GLU A 326 4.61 9.54 11.60
C GLU A 326 5.84 8.70 11.94
N ALA A 327 5.93 7.47 11.47
CA ALA A 327 7.11 6.64 11.60
C ALA A 327 8.33 7.31 10.93
N THR A 328 8.20 7.81 9.70
CA THR A 328 9.31 8.50 9.02
C THR A 328 9.70 9.82 9.71
N ARG A 329 8.75 10.57 10.27
CA ARG A 329 9.04 11.77 11.06
C ARG A 329 9.71 11.47 12.39
N SER A 330 9.41 10.34 13.00
CA SER A 330 10.02 9.92 14.28
C SER A 330 11.43 9.36 14.13
N LEU A 331 11.88 9.06 12.90
CA LEU A 331 13.27 8.71 12.57
C LEU A 331 14.21 9.92 12.70
N ILE A 332 14.06 10.73 13.75
CA ILE A 332 14.72 12.05 13.95
C ILE A 332 16.16 11.93 14.44
N GLU A 333 16.90 10.95 14.03
CA GLU A 333 18.36 11.10 14.05
C GLU A 333 18.74 12.03 12.90
N PRO A 334 19.45 13.14 13.15
CA PRO A 334 19.69 14.20 12.14
C PRO A 334 20.36 13.73 10.84
N ASN A 335 20.91 12.53 10.82
CA ASN A 335 21.65 11.96 9.69
C ASN A 335 21.04 10.67 9.13
N HIS A 336 19.90 10.23 9.63
CA HIS A 336 19.28 9.01 9.14
C HIS A 336 18.43 9.31 7.91
N GLN A 337 18.96 9.04 6.72
CA GLN A 337 18.30 9.24 5.44
C GLN A 337 17.90 7.89 4.84
N ILE A 338 16.63 7.72 4.50
CA ILE A 338 16.12 6.52 3.87
C ILE A 338 15.72 6.74 2.41
N THR A 339 15.82 5.71 1.60
CA THR A 339 15.12 5.60 0.32
C THR A 339 13.77 4.94 0.58
N LEU A 340 12.68 5.64 0.27
CA LEU A 340 11.33 5.08 0.31
C LEU A 340 10.93 4.57 -1.08
N ASP A 341 10.79 3.26 -1.22
CA ASP A 341 10.45 2.62 -2.48
C ASP A 341 9.00 2.12 -2.45
N LEU A 342 8.10 2.84 -3.12
CA LEU A 342 6.71 2.47 -3.34
C LEU A 342 6.46 1.91 -4.75
N SER A 343 7.51 1.58 -5.52
CA SER A 343 7.38 1.18 -6.93
C SER A 343 6.54 -0.08 -7.14
N GLU A 344 6.37 -0.93 -6.14
CA GLU A 344 5.50 -2.11 -6.19
C GLU A 344 4.10 -1.85 -5.61
N THR A 345 3.82 -0.63 -5.21
CA THR A 345 2.53 -0.18 -4.70
C THR A 345 1.66 0.32 -5.84
N ARG A 346 0.35 0.06 -5.80
CA ARG A 346 -0.63 0.60 -6.75
C ARG A 346 -1.46 1.68 -6.11
N VAL A 347 -1.91 2.63 -6.91
CA VAL A 347 -2.70 3.77 -6.47
C VAL A 347 -4.06 3.73 -7.13
N GLU A 348 -5.12 3.71 -6.34
CA GLU A 348 -6.47 3.84 -6.86
C GLU A 348 -6.66 5.20 -7.53
N GLY A 349 -7.20 5.21 -8.77
CA GLY A 349 -7.39 6.42 -9.56
C GLY A 349 -6.11 7.06 -10.10
N GLY A 350 -4.93 6.57 -9.73
CA GLY A 350 -3.65 7.04 -10.27
C GLY A 350 -3.26 8.46 -9.90
N ILE A 351 -3.83 9.07 -8.86
CA ILE A 351 -3.62 10.47 -8.49
C ILE A 351 -2.87 10.58 -7.17
N LEU A 352 -1.75 11.31 -7.18
CA LEU A 352 -1.02 11.68 -5.98
C LEU A 352 -1.41 13.09 -5.54
N TYR A 353 -2.10 13.19 -4.43
CA TYR A 353 -2.54 14.46 -3.85
C TYR A 353 -1.50 15.05 -2.90
N GLY A 354 -1.47 16.39 -2.80
CA GLY A 354 -0.65 17.10 -1.83
C GLY A 354 -1.46 18.11 -1.01
N LEU A 355 -2.27 18.93 -1.69
CA LEU A 355 -3.15 19.89 -1.06
C LEU A 355 -4.58 19.65 -1.53
N VAL A 356 -5.50 19.34 -0.61
CA VAL A 356 -6.93 19.21 -0.87
C VAL A 356 -7.67 20.20 0.03
N GLY A 357 -8.30 21.19 -0.59
CA GLY A 357 -8.88 22.33 0.14
C GLY A 357 -7.78 23.09 0.90
N SER A 358 -7.87 23.17 2.22
CA SER A 358 -6.87 23.78 3.11
C SER A 358 -5.96 22.73 3.81
N GLN A 359 -6.13 21.44 3.51
CA GLN A 359 -5.41 20.36 4.18
C GLN A 359 -4.26 19.85 3.33
N TYR A 360 -3.08 19.72 3.94
CA TYR A 360 -1.92 19.06 3.36
C TYR A 360 -2.00 17.56 3.66
N ILE A 361 -1.92 16.75 2.63
CA ILE A 361 -2.07 15.30 2.70
C ILE A 361 -0.90 14.58 2.00
N GLY A 362 -0.80 13.28 2.23
CA GLY A 362 0.20 12.45 1.57
C GLY A 362 1.63 12.80 1.98
N PHE A 363 2.53 12.87 1.01
CA PHE A 363 3.97 13.12 1.19
C PHE A 363 4.34 14.61 1.18
N CYS A 364 3.37 15.48 1.30
CA CYS A 364 3.58 16.91 1.45
C CYS A 364 4.10 17.24 2.86
N GLY A 365 5.14 18.05 2.92
CA GLY A 365 5.71 18.51 4.19
C GLY A 365 4.83 19.47 4.98
N GLY A 366 3.77 19.99 4.40
CA GLY A 366 2.90 20.99 5.03
C GLY A 366 3.01 22.37 4.42
N SER A 367 2.74 23.41 5.20
CA SER A 367 2.67 24.80 4.74
C SER A 367 4.02 25.54 4.69
N ASN A 368 5.06 24.99 5.29
CA ASN A 368 6.39 25.61 5.39
C ASN A 368 7.50 24.55 5.55
N ARG A 369 8.77 25.02 5.52
CA ARG A 369 9.96 24.16 5.61
C ARG A 369 10.14 23.48 6.98
N GLU A 370 9.57 24.01 8.05
CA GLU A 370 9.68 23.42 9.40
C GLU A 370 8.90 22.11 9.48
N ASN A 371 7.77 22.03 8.78
CA ASN A 371 6.89 20.87 8.73
C ASN A 371 7.25 19.87 7.61
N GLY A 372 8.36 20.12 6.90
CA GLY A 372 8.82 19.27 5.80
C GLY A 372 9.21 17.86 6.25
N ILE A 373 9.16 16.92 5.32
CA ILE A 373 9.68 15.58 5.54
C ILE A 373 11.19 15.61 5.42
N LYS A 374 11.90 15.24 6.50
CA LYS A 374 13.35 15.39 6.62
C LYS A 374 14.13 14.12 6.33
N ASN A 375 13.53 12.96 6.56
CA ASN A 375 14.25 11.69 6.67
C ASN A 375 14.14 10.80 5.41
N ILE A 376 13.51 11.29 4.36
CA ILE A 376 13.45 10.58 3.08
C ILE A 376 14.32 11.33 2.07
N SER A 377 15.41 10.70 1.64
CA SER A 377 16.29 11.26 0.62
C SER A 377 15.82 10.94 -0.81
N GLU A 378 15.55 9.68 -1.09
CA GLU A 378 15.02 9.25 -2.38
C GLU A 378 13.62 8.69 -2.20
N PHE A 379 12.70 9.08 -3.09
CA PHE A 379 11.34 8.58 -3.10
C PHE A 379 11.00 8.03 -4.49
N ARG A 380 10.80 6.72 -4.57
CA ARG A 380 10.34 6.03 -5.78
C ARG A 380 8.84 5.92 -5.76
N LEU A 381 8.21 6.59 -6.71
CA LEU A 381 6.75 6.66 -6.79
C LEU A 381 6.12 5.33 -7.18
N PRO A 382 4.87 5.07 -6.72
CA PRO A 382 4.11 3.89 -7.09
C PRO A 382 3.91 3.74 -8.60
N GLN A 383 3.88 2.52 -9.08
CA GLN A 383 3.44 2.21 -10.45
C GLN A 383 1.95 2.52 -10.61
N GLY A 384 1.55 2.98 -11.79
CA GLY A 384 0.16 3.33 -12.07
C GLY A 384 -0.24 4.75 -11.68
N ILE A 385 0.65 5.55 -11.04
CA ILE A 385 0.41 6.98 -10.90
C ILE A 385 0.38 7.61 -12.30
N THR A 386 -0.72 8.29 -12.59
CA THR A 386 -0.92 9.05 -13.84
C THR A 386 -0.87 10.54 -13.63
N GLN A 387 -1.11 11.00 -12.40
CA GLN A 387 -1.20 12.42 -12.08
C GLN A 387 -0.56 12.76 -10.72
N ILE A 388 0.22 13.83 -10.68
CA ILE A 388 0.73 14.46 -9.46
C ILE A 388 0.08 15.83 -9.31
N MET A 389 -0.54 16.06 -8.15
CA MET A 389 -1.25 17.31 -7.86
C MET A 389 -0.36 18.37 -7.23
N ASN A 390 -0.91 19.57 -7.13
CA ASN A 390 -0.23 20.71 -6.52
C ASN A 390 0.25 20.38 -5.09
N ARG A 391 1.51 20.76 -4.79
CA ARG A 391 2.15 20.61 -3.48
C ARG A 391 2.30 19.15 -2.99
N ALA A 392 2.31 18.16 -3.88
CA ALA A 392 2.43 16.76 -3.49
C ALA A 392 3.70 16.44 -2.66
N PHE A 393 4.76 17.21 -2.83
CA PHE A 393 6.05 17.04 -2.13
C PHE A 393 6.54 18.33 -1.45
N ALA A 394 5.70 19.36 -1.36
CA ALA A 394 6.12 20.70 -0.94
C ALA A 394 6.92 20.71 0.38
N TYR A 395 7.93 21.55 0.44
CA TYR A 395 8.77 21.86 1.61
C TYR A 395 9.52 20.68 2.23
N SER A 396 9.72 19.60 1.50
CA SER A 396 10.41 18.40 2.01
C SER A 396 11.87 18.33 1.56
N ASP A 397 12.69 17.60 2.33
CA ASP A 397 14.14 17.47 2.10
C ASP A 397 14.49 16.33 1.12
N TYR A 398 13.54 15.92 0.28
CA TYR A 398 13.83 14.95 -0.78
C TYR A 398 15.02 15.41 -1.62
N THR A 399 15.95 14.52 -1.88
CA THR A 399 17.05 14.75 -2.83
C THR A 399 16.69 14.24 -4.21
N LYS A 400 15.83 13.24 -4.29
CA LYS A 400 15.41 12.67 -5.57
C LYS A 400 13.97 12.10 -5.53
N ILE A 401 13.20 12.41 -6.56
CA ILE A 401 11.90 11.77 -6.84
C ILE A 401 12.02 10.96 -8.13
N VAL A 402 11.77 9.65 -8.04
CA VAL A 402 11.76 8.75 -9.20
C VAL A 402 10.33 8.61 -9.74
N VAL A 403 10.12 9.08 -10.95
CA VAL A 403 8.82 9.17 -11.62
C VAL A 403 8.56 7.91 -12.44
N PRO A 404 7.40 7.23 -12.29
CA PRO A 404 7.09 6.03 -13.05
C PRO A 404 6.76 6.32 -14.52
N ALA A 405 6.83 5.28 -15.35
CA ALA A 405 6.48 5.39 -16.76
C ALA A 405 5.02 5.78 -17.01
N SER A 406 4.13 5.52 -16.07
CA SER A 406 2.69 5.79 -16.15
C SER A 406 2.30 7.26 -15.95
N LEU A 407 3.19 8.11 -15.39
CA LEU A 407 2.86 9.51 -15.13
C LEU A 407 2.65 10.30 -16.43
N THR A 408 1.49 10.96 -16.55
CA THR A 408 1.13 11.75 -17.75
C THR A 408 0.81 13.21 -17.43
N GLN A 409 0.56 13.56 -16.17
CA GLN A 409 0.15 14.90 -15.78
C GLN A 409 0.77 15.36 -14.46
N ILE A 410 1.16 16.64 -14.42
CA ILE A 410 1.59 17.34 -13.21
C ILE A 410 0.81 18.64 -13.11
N ALA A 411 0.12 18.86 -11.99
CA ALA A 411 -0.69 20.04 -11.72
C ALA A 411 0.03 21.00 -10.77
N GLY A 412 -0.09 22.30 -11.01
CA GLY A 412 0.46 23.35 -10.14
C GLY A 412 1.98 23.25 -9.92
N SER A 413 2.42 23.58 -8.72
CA SER A 413 3.79 23.38 -8.25
C SER A 413 3.85 22.16 -7.33
N PRO A 414 4.29 20.98 -7.79
CA PRO A 414 4.26 19.76 -6.98
C PRO A 414 5.27 19.74 -5.84
N SER A 415 6.36 20.48 -5.98
CA SER A 415 7.56 20.40 -5.14
C SER A 415 8.14 21.78 -4.74
N ASN A 416 7.25 22.76 -4.55
CA ASN A 416 7.70 24.08 -4.11
C ASN A 416 8.46 24.00 -2.78
N GLY A 417 9.54 24.79 -2.67
CA GLY A 417 10.38 24.81 -1.49
C GLY A 417 11.24 23.58 -1.23
N CYS A 418 11.37 22.66 -2.21
CA CYS A 418 12.26 21.50 -2.12
C CYS A 418 13.65 21.85 -2.63
N ASP A 419 14.55 22.28 -1.73
CA ASP A 419 15.84 22.87 -2.09
C ASP A 419 16.91 21.87 -2.53
N LYS A 420 16.74 20.58 -2.24
CA LYS A 420 17.73 19.52 -2.55
C LYS A 420 17.29 18.60 -3.68
N MET A 421 16.06 18.73 -4.14
CA MET A 421 15.38 17.74 -4.97
C MET A 421 15.77 17.86 -6.45
N VAL A 422 15.94 16.70 -7.07
CA VAL A 422 15.96 16.49 -8.52
C VAL A 422 14.91 15.46 -8.95
N TRP A 423 14.57 15.50 -10.23
CA TRP A 423 13.66 14.51 -10.85
C TRP A 423 14.46 13.45 -11.61
N GLU A 424 14.08 12.20 -11.45
CA GLU A 424 14.53 11.07 -12.27
C GLU A 424 13.31 10.43 -12.93
N VAL A 425 13.26 10.43 -14.24
CA VAL A 425 12.11 9.93 -15.01
C VAL A 425 12.43 8.56 -15.58
N ALA A 426 11.56 7.57 -15.33
CA ALA A 426 11.72 6.23 -15.87
C ALA A 426 11.77 6.22 -17.40
N SER A 427 12.67 5.42 -17.98
CA SER A 427 12.94 5.36 -19.42
C SER A 427 11.71 5.06 -20.29
N GLY A 428 10.68 4.45 -19.73
CA GLY A 428 9.41 4.16 -20.43
C GLY A 428 8.40 5.31 -20.46
N ASN A 429 8.65 6.42 -19.74
CA ASN A 429 7.73 7.55 -19.71
C ASN A 429 7.65 8.24 -21.07
N LYS A 430 6.44 8.58 -21.53
CA LYS A 430 6.17 9.22 -22.82
C LYS A 430 5.70 10.68 -22.71
N SER A 431 5.57 11.17 -21.48
CA SER A 431 5.05 12.53 -21.20
C SER A 431 6.13 13.46 -20.67
N PHE A 432 7.14 12.91 -20.00
CA PHE A 432 8.19 13.69 -19.33
C PHE A 432 9.58 13.12 -19.58
N LYS A 433 10.56 14.01 -19.44
CA LYS A 433 11.99 13.71 -19.35
C LYS A 433 12.63 14.62 -18.32
N ASN A 434 13.75 14.22 -17.76
CA ASN A 434 14.64 15.12 -17.04
C ASN A 434 15.93 15.34 -17.83
N ASP A 435 16.56 16.46 -17.60
CA ASP A 435 17.93 16.70 -18.08
C ASP A 435 18.99 16.06 -17.16
N ASP A 436 20.26 16.27 -17.45
CA ASP A 436 21.39 15.77 -16.68
C ASP A 436 21.52 16.39 -15.29
N LYS A 437 20.89 17.54 -15.04
CA LYS A 437 20.81 18.21 -13.74
C LYS A 437 19.53 17.88 -12.96
N GLY A 438 18.68 17.05 -13.51
CA GLY A 438 17.44 16.61 -12.85
C GLY A 438 16.32 17.63 -12.85
N ALA A 439 16.33 18.61 -13.74
CA ALA A 439 15.16 19.45 -14.02
C ALA A 439 14.16 18.68 -14.87
N LEU A 440 12.88 18.87 -14.61
CA LEU A 440 11.80 18.15 -15.30
C LEU A 440 11.28 18.94 -16.47
N TYR A 441 11.20 18.29 -17.62
CA TYR A 441 10.64 18.80 -18.87
C TYR A 441 9.48 17.96 -19.38
N ASP A 442 8.70 18.49 -20.32
CA ASP A 442 7.85 17.67 -21.17
C ASP A 442 8.71 16.70 -22.01
N PHE A 443 8.11 15.70 -22.60
CA PHE A 443 8.85 14.65 -23.32
C PHE A 443 9.66 15.19 -24.51
N ALA A 444 9.17 16.24 -25.17
CA ALA A 444 9.84 16.89 -26.29
C ALA A 444 10.95 17.87 -25.87
N MET A 445 11.15 18.10 -24.57
CA MET A 445 12.07 19.09 -24.01
C MET A 445 11.77 20.55 -24.44
N THR A 446 10.53 20.81 -24.85
CA THR A 446 10.08 22.14 -25.30
C THR A 446 9.50 23.01 -24.17
N THR A 447 9.12 22.37 -23.06
CA THR A 447 8.57 23.06 -21.89
C THR A 447 9.34 22.67 -20.63
N LEU A 448 9.93 23.64 -19.94
CA LEU A 448 10.44 23.43 -18.58
C LEU A 448 9.27 23.34 -17.62
N MET A 449 9.05 22.17 -17.04
CA MET A 449 7.93 21.88 -16.16
C MET A 449 8.21 22.23 -14.70
N VAL A 450 9.35 21.78 -14.17
CA VAL A 450 9.77 22.01 -12.77
C VAL A 450 11.30 22.08 -12.68
N LEU A 451 11.80 23.08 -11.99
CA LEU A 451 13.21 23.24 -11.61
C LEU A 451 13.34 23.41 -10.10
N ASN A 452 13.84 22.41 -9.42
CA ASN A 452 14.09 22.44 -7.99
C ASN A 452 15.55 22.81 -7.66
N GLY A 453 15.82 23.10 -6.38
CA GLY A 453 17.12 23.54 -5.94
C GLY A 453 18.25 22.50 -6.08
N GLY A 454 17.93 21.22 -6.14
CA GLY A 454 18.90 20.15 -6.39
C GLY A 454 19.61 20.25 -7.75
N SER A 455 19.04 20.99 -8.70
CA SER A 455 19.68 21.28 -10.00
C SER A 455 20.83 22.32 -9.91
N GLY A 456 21.07 22.89 -8.72
CA GLY A 456 22.18 23.80 -8.44
C GLY A 456 21.81 25.28 -8.43
N SER A 457 22.78 26.11 -8.02
CA SER A 457 22.59 27.57 -7.92
C SER A 457 22.71 28.31 -9.25
N ALA A 458 23.31 27.68 -10.26
CA ALA A 458 23.41 28.21 -11.62
C ALA A 458 22.82 27.20 -12.61
N TYR A 459 21.81 27.62 -13.34
CA TYR A 459 21.11 26.76 -14.27
C TYR A 459 20.94 27.38 -15.65
N THR A 460 21.26 26.61 -16.67
CA THR A 460 20.99 26.95 -18.08
C THR A 460 19.84 26.08 -18.57
N ILE A 461 18.77 26.71 -18.99
CA ILE A 461 17.60 26.01 -19.56
C ILE A 461 18.03 25.31 -20.86
N HIS A 462 17.53 24.10 -21.09
CA HIS A 462 17.82 23.30 -22.28
C HIS A 462 17.52 24.07 -23.57
N ASP A 463 18.46 24.06 -24.51
CA ASP A 463 18.28 24.70 -25.80
C ASP A 463 17.16 23.98 -26.58
N GLY A 464 16.31 24.76 -27.26
CA GLY A 464 15.08 24.25 -27.87
C GLY A 464 13.82 24.37 -26.97
N THR A 465 13.99 24.69 -25.69
CA THR A 465 12.87 25.01 -24.82
C THR A 465 12.18 26.30 -25.29
N THR A 466 10.86 26.24 -25.50
CA THR A 466 10.05 27.39 -25.97
C THR A 466 9.25 28.05 -24.85
N THR A 467 8.97 27.31 -23.79
CA THR A 467 8.12 27.75 -22.68
C THR A 467 8.70 27.39 -21.32
N ILE A 468 8.72 28.36 -20.41
CA ILE A 468 8.86 28.12 -18.97
C ILE A 468 7.45 28.09 -18.39
N ARG A 469 7.04 26.93 -17.87
CA ARG A 469 5.69 26.71 -17.33
C ARG A 469 5.44 27.57 -16.09
N GLY A 470 4.18 27.92 -15.83
CA GLY A 470 3.80 28.57 -14.57
C GLY A 470 4.24 27.74 -13.35
N TRP A 471 4.78 28.43 -12.36
CA TRP A 471 5.36 27.85 -11.13
C TRP A 471 6.55 26.91 -11.34
N ALA A 472 7.21 26.93 -12.48
CA ALA A 472 8.33 26.02 -12.78
C ALA A 472 9.48 26.13 -11.77
N LEU A 473 9.80 27.34 -11.29
CA LEU A 473 10.83 27.62 -10.28
C LEU A 473 10.21 28.15 -8.97
N TYR A 474 8.93 27.92 -8.74
CA TYR A 474 8.21 28.50 -7.61
C TYR A 474 8.84 28.12 -6.27
N GLU A 475 9.22 29.16 -5.47
CA GLU A 475 9.89 29.01 -4.18
C GLU A 475 11.23 28.25 -4.20
N ASN A 476 11.92 28.23 -5.35
CA ASN A 476 13.29 27.73 -5.41
C ASN A 476 14.24 28.71 -4.70
N SER A 477 14.73 28.37 -3.52
CA SER A 477 15.60 29.22 -2.71
C SER A 477 17.09 28.96 -2.93
N VAL A 478 17.47 28.18 -3.94
CA VAL A 478 18.85 27.82 -4.24
C VAL A 478 19.37 28.54 -5.47
N ILE A 479 18.53 28.71 -6.49
CA ILE A 479 18.93 29.32 -7.76
C ILE A 479 19.40 30.78 -7.56
N GLU A 480 20.60 31.10 -8.03
CA GLU A 480 21.20 32.44 -8.02
C GLU A 480 21.36 33.01 -9.42
N SER A 481 21.55 32.14 -10.42
CA SER A 481 21.74 32.50 -11.81
C SER A 481 20.95 31.63 -12.75
N LEU A 482 20.17 32.23 -13.65
CA LEU A 482 19.37 31.55 -14.66
C LEU A 482 19.72 32.03 -16.06
N THR A 483 20.12 31.10 -16.93
CA THR A 483 20.33 31.40 -18.36
C THR A 483 19.15 30.90 -19.17
N ILE A 484 18.54 31.80 -19.96
CA ILE A 484 17.36 31.56 -20.79
C ILE A 484 17.80 31.56 -22.27
N PRO A 485 17.73 30.46 -22.98
CA PRO A 485 18.15 30.35 -24.39
C PRO A 485 17.24 31.16 -25.32
N ALA A 486 17.72 31.45 -26.50
CA ALA A 486 17.01 32.22 -27.53
C ALA A 486 15.72 31.55 -28.03
N SER A 487 15.61 30.24 -27.83
CA SER A 487 14.42 29.45 -28.17
C SER A 487 13.21 29.77 -27.32
N VAL A 488 13.39 30.27 -26.08
CA VAL A 488 12.27 30.57 -25.15
C VAL A 488 11.47 31.75 -25.66
N LYS A 489 10.15 31.54 -25.83
CA LYS A 489 9.19 32.54 -26.30
C LYS A 489 8.22 32.99 -25.22
N THR A 490 8.01 32.15 -24.19
CA THR A 490 6.99 32.41 -23.16
C THR A 490 7.52 32.08 -21.76
N LEU A 491 7.40 33.05 -20.86
CA LEU A 491 7.46 32.89 -19.42
C LEU A 491 6.01 32.93 -18.91
N SER A 492 5.50 31.80 -18.44
CA SER A 492 4.14 31.72 -17.91
C SER A 492 4.06 32.37 -16.52
N ALA A 493 2.84 32.64 -16.06
CA ALA A 493 2.61 33.33 -14.78
C ALA A 493 3.32 32.62 -13.61
N ASP A 494 3.92 33.41 -12.73
CA ASP A 494 4.62 32.98 -11.52
C ASP A 494 5.75 31.95 -11.73
N CYS A 495 6.25 31.79 -12.94
CA CYS A 495 7.23 30.74 -13.26
C CYS A 495 8.56 30.85 -12.48
N ILE A 496 8.96 32.07 -12.08
CA ILE A 496 10.17 32.35 -11.28
C ILE A 496 9.84 32.99 -9.91
N SER A 497 8.57 33.02 -9.51
CA SER A 497 8.14 33.64 -8.26
C SER A 497 8.67 32.89 -7.03
N GLY A 498 9.09 33.62 -6.00
CA GLY A 498 9.62 33.02 -4.75
C GLY A 498 11.08 32.55 -4.83
N THR A 499 11.78 32.83 -5.93
CA THR A 499 13.24 32.53 -6.07
C THR A 499 14.08 33.50 -5.25
N SER A 500 14.16 33.28 -3.94
CA SER A 500 14.69 34.28 -2.99
C SER A 500 16.17 34.64 -3.16
N LYS A 501 16.97 33.84 -3.88
CA LYS A 501 18.39 34.08 -4.12
C LYS A 501 18.73 34.48 -5.56
N LEU A 502 17.76 34.49 -6.47
CA LEU A 502 18.01 34.79 -7.88
C LEU A 502 18.44 36.24 -8.07
N THR A 503 19.69 36.45 -8.42
CA THR A 503 20.29 37.79 -8.64
C THR A 503 20.69 38.03 -10.09
N THR A 504 20.77 36.98 -10.89
CA THR A 504 21.22 37.08 -12.29
C THR A 504 20.31 36.32 -13.22
N ILE A 505 19.83 37.00 -14.25
CA ILE A 505 19.17 36.36 -15.39
C ILE A 505 19.93 36.73 -16.65
N THR A 506 20.29 35.75 -17.47
CA THR A 506 20.95 35.95 -18.78
C THR A 506 20.01 35.46 -19.88
N CYS A 507 19.55 36.37 -20.72
CA CYS A 507 18.74 36.06 -21.89
C CYS A 507 19.61 36.04 -23.16
N LEU A 508 19.58 34.93 -23.90
CA LEU A 508 20.37 34.80 -25.13
C LEU A 508 19.59 35.19 -26.39
N GLY A 509 18.28 35.41 -26.28
CA GLY A 509 17.41 35.82 -27.39
C GLY A 509 17.51 37.31 -27.69
N THR A 510 17.58 37.70 -28.95
CA THR A 510 17.46 39.09 -29.37
C THR A 510 16.05 39.64 -29.29
N THR A 511 15.05 38.76 -29.25
CA THR A 511 13.63 39.09 -29.01
C THR A 511 13.24 38.65 -27.61
N PRO A 512 12.79 39.58 -26.74
CA PRO A 512 12.35 39.21 -25.40
C PRO A 512 11.21 38.18 -25.42
N ALA A 513 11.30 37.16 -24.59
CA ALA A 513 10.18 36.26 -24.37
C ALA A 513 9.01 36.99 -23.71
N ALA A 514 7.79 36.67 -24.11
CA ALA A 514 6.59 37.24 -23.51
C ALA A 514 6.42 36.78 -22.06
N ILE A 515 6.34 37.71 -21.13
CA ILE A 515 5.97 37.43 -19.71
C ILE A 515 4.46 37.51 -19.61
N LYS A 516 3.80 36.41 -19.27
CA LYS A 516 2.39 36.43 -18.88
C LYS A 516 2.30 36.99 -17.46
N ALA A 517 1.23 37.74 -17.19
CA ALA A 517 1.02 38.48 -15.94
C ALA A 517 1.53 37.70 -14.72
N ASN A 518 2.43 38.35 -13.97
CA ASN A 518 3.15 37.76 -12.88
C ASN A 518 2.70 38.45 -11.60
N THR A 519 1.81 37.81 -10.86
CA THR A 519 1.27 38.34 -9.60
C THR A 519 2.29 38.33 -8.46
N GLY A 520 3.49 37.82 -8.69
CA GLY A 520 4.55 37.64 -7.71
C GLY A 520 5.91 38.22 -8.10
N ALA A 521 5.96 39.15 -9.06
CA ALA A 521 7.22 39.74 -9.55
C ALA A 521 8.07 40.34 -8.42
N ASN A 522 7.46 40.92 -7.39
CA ASN A 522 8.14 41.44 -6.18
C ASN A 522 8.77 40.36 -5.28
N ARG A 523 8.59 39.07 -5.59
CA ARG A 523 9.15 37.91 -4.89
C ARG A 523 10.34 37.29 -5.61
N VAL A 524 10.84 37.92 -6.67
CA VAL A 524 11.98 37.42 -7.44
C VAL A 524 13.28 38.01 -6.91
N GLY A 525 14.12 37.15 -6.35
CA GLY A 525 15.40 37.54 -5.77
C GLY A 525 15.35 38.30 -4.44
N PRO A 526 16.49 38.60 -3.85
CA PRO A 526 16.58 39.38 -2.62
C PRO A 526 16.14 40.82 -2.87
N LYS A 527 15.35 41.37 -1.92
CA LYS A 527 14.78 42.74 -2.05
C LYS A 527 15.83 43.84 -1.84
N ASP A 528 16.82 43.56 -1.04
CA ASP A 528 17.89 44.48 -0.61
C ASP A 528 19.07 44.53 -1.57
N LYS A 529 19.08 43.75 -2.63
CA LYS A 529 20.17 43.66 -3.60
C LYS A 529 19.72 44.12 -4.98
N VAL A 530 20.64 44.80 -5.68
CA VAL A 530 20.50 45.04 -7.12
C VAL A 530 20.71 43.73 -7.86
N LYS A 531 19.78 43.42 -8.76
CA LYS A 531 19.80 42.22 -9.62
C LYS A 531 20.13 42.62 -11.05
N THR A 532 20.75 41.73 -11.80
CA THR A 532 21.16 42.01 -13.17
C THR A 532 20.47 41.13 -14.19
N LEU A 533 19.88 41.75 -15.20
CA LEU A 533 19.38 41.09 -16.40
C LEU A 533 20.36 41.35 -17.54
N TYR A 534 21.09 40.31 -17.94
CA TYR A 534 21.97 40.36 -19.11
C TYR A 534 21.22 40.02 -20.38
N VAL A 535 21.40 40.85 -21.43
CA VAL A 535 20.71 40.70 -22.72
C VAL A 535 21.72 40.84 -23.87
N PRO A 536 21.44 40.36 -25.07
CA PRO A 536 22.32 40.55 -26.23
C PRO A 536 22.54 42.02 -26.54
N ALA A 537 23.69 42.32 -27.13
CA ALA A 537 24.04 43.66 -27.56
C ALA A 537 22.95 44.32 -28.42
N GLY A 538 22.61 45.58 -28.12
CA GLY A 538 21.52 46.34 -28.78
C GLY A 538 20.09 45.94 -28.34
N CYS A 539 19.90 45.10 -27.35
CA CYS A 539 18.58 44.64 -26.94
C CYS A 539 18.05 45.23 -25.61
N VAL A 540 18.82 46.12 -24.98
CA VAL A 540 18.47 46.72 -23.67
C VAL A 540 17.09 47.34 -23.69
N ASP A 541 16.77 48.21 -24.65
CA ASP A 541 15.49 48.92 -24.73
C ASP A 541 14.31 47.95 -24.94
N ALA A 542 14.53 46.93 -25.80
CA ALA A 542 13.51 45.90 -26.06
C ALA A 542 13.14 45.11 -24.79
N TYR A 543 14.14 44.69 -24.03
CA TYR A 543 13.93 43.98 -22.78
C TYR A 543 13.39 44.87 -21.66
N THR A 544 13.86 46.11 -21.55
CA THR A 544 13.34 47.06 -20.59
C THR A 544 11.85 47.32 -20.80
N THR A 545 11.44 47.43 -22.06
CA THR A 545 10.02 47.59 -22.41
C THR A 545 9.21 46.34 -22.16
N ALA A 546 9.66 45.19 -22.66
CA ALA A 546 8.89 43.93 -22.62
C ALA A 546 8.79 43.33 -21.20
N TRP A 547 9.85 43.52 -20.37
CA TRP A 547 9.93 42.94 -19.03
C TRP A 547 9.70 43.97 -17.92
N LYS A 548 9.11 45.12 -18.24
CA LYS A 548 8.87 46.23 -17.31
C LYS A 548 8.25 45.76 -15.99
N VAL A 549 7.28 44.84 -16.01
CA VAL A 549 6.65 44.31 -14.78
C VAL A 549 7.65 43.65 -13.84
N LEU A 550 8.63 42.92 -14.36
CA LEU A 550 9.69 42.31 -13.55
C LEU A 550 10.68 43.34 -13.04
N LEU A 551 11.02 44.28 -13.88
CA LEU A 551 12.08 45.28 -13.61
C LEU A 551 11.64 46.31 -12.57
N ASP A 552 10.41 46.87 -12.72
CA ASP A 552 9.89 47.92 -11.84
C ASP A 552 9.69 47.44 -10.40
N GLU A 553 9.26 46.20 -10.24
CA GLU A 553 8.95 45.66 -8.92
C GLU A 553 10.17 45.04 -8.21
N GLY A 554 11.26 44.82 -8.92
CA GLY A 554 12.31 43.92 -8.47
C GLY A 554 13.70 44.49 -8.27
N ASN A 555 13.97 45.80 -8.45
CA ASN A 555 15.33 46.38 -8.38
C ASN A 555 16.33 45.68 -9.33
N TRP A 556 15.97 45.64 -10.63
CA TRP A 556 16.79 45.04 -11.68
C TRP A 556 17.50 46.10 -12.53
N GLU A 557 18.77 45.85 -12.87
CA GLU A 557 19.53 46.58 -13.90
C GLU A 557 19.62 45.74 -15.17
N VAL A 558 19.36 46.35 -16.33
CA VAL A 558 19.53 45.67 -17.62
C VAL A 558 20.88 46.03 -18.21
N LYS A 559 21.67 45.01 -18.55
CA LYS A 559 23.04 45.18 -19.09
C LYS A 559 23.25 44.30 -20.31
N GLU A 560 24.09 44.76 -21.23
CA GLU A 560 24.50 43.91 -22.36
C GLU A 560 25.47 42.81 -21.90
N ILE A 561 25.37 41.66 -22.58
CA ILE A 561 26.35 40.58 -22.43
C ILE A 561 27.66 41.07 -23.02
N VAL A 562 28.69 41.19 -22.16
CA VAL A 562 30.04 41.48 -22.60
C VAL A 562 30.66 40.22 -23.15
N LYS A 563 31.15 40.28 -24.42
CA LYS A 563 31.82 39.16 -25.09
C LYS A 563 33.18 38.89 -24.51
#